data_d9c56dbf453aa27b041ff3581704aa6a
#
_entry.id   d9c56dbf453aa27b041ff3581704aa6a
#
_cell.length_a   1.000
_cell.length_b   1.000
_cell.length_c   1.000
_cell.angle_alpha   90.00
_cell.angle_beta   90.00
_cell.angle_gamma   90.00
#
_symmetry.space_group_name_H-M   'P 1'
#
loop_
_entity.id
_entity.type
_entity.pdbx_description
1 polymer ?
#
loop_
_entity_poly.entity_id
_entity_poly.type
_entity_poly.pdbx_seq_one_letter_code
_entity_poly.pdbx_strand_id
1 'polypeptide(L)'
;VAVHDIEASIFGTTLGMTGSGEASAGGHGLHMRAINKVRAAGSIAKAVEQGIVTHGIMHACVVHGVPFVLTGSIRDDGPLPDVITDAVAGQDAMKRHTTKATMAILIATALHAIATGNMLPAFVTDADGSLRELATICVDSSEFVVSKLKDRGTHQAFGVVTNAQDFMHILRLYVERELDARRSSAIAVAPSGAVSR
;
A
#
# COMPACT_ATOMS: atom_id res chain seq x y z
N VAL A 1 6.82 -7.54 -0.10
CA VAL A 1 6.79 -6.18 -0.70
C VAL A 1 7.67 -5.22 0.09
N ALA A 2 7.49 -5.07 1.42
CA ALA A 2 8.24 -4.08 2.22
C ALA A 2 9.77 -4.24 2.12
N VAL A 3 10.30 -5.48 2.21
CA VAL A 3 11.75 -5.70 2.09
C VAL A 3 12.27 -5.36 0.69
N HIS A 4 11.50 -5.66 -0.36
CA HIS A 4 11.86 -5.30 -1.74
C HIS A 4 11.92 -3.77 -1.93
N ASP A 5 10.95 -3.06 -1.39
CA ASP A 5 10.91 -1.58 -1.41
C ASP A 5 12.10 -0.98 -0.67
N ILE A 6 12.41 -1.51 0.52
CA ILE A 6 13.56 -1.09 1.33
C ILE A 6 14.89 -1.40 0.64
N GLU A 7 15.03 -2.59 0.05
CA GLU A 7 16.22 -2.94 -0.73
C GLU A 7 16.41 -1.99 -1.91
N ALA A 8 15.33 -1.70 -2.64
CA ALA A 8 15.36 -0.76 -3.75
C ALA A 8 15.77 0.65 -3.28
N SER A 9 15.28 1.09 -2.12
CA SER A 9 15.67 2.37 -1.52
C SER A 9 17.16 2.43 -1.16
N ILE A 10 17.71 1.34 -0.62
CA ILE A 10 19.09 1.34 -0.10
C ILE A 10 20.13 1.04 -1.18
N PHE A 11 19.81 0.14 -2.10
CA PHE A 11 20.76 -0.42 -3.06
C PHE A 11 20.36 -0.26 -4.53
N GLY A 12 19.15 0.22 -4.83
CA GLY A 12 18.63 0.30 -6.19
C GLY A 12 18.34 -1.05 -6.83
N THR A 13 18.22 -2.11 -6.02
CA THR A 13 18.02 -3.50 -6.48
C THR A 13 16.80 -4.14 -5.83
N THR A 14 16.32 -5.22 -6.40
CA THR A 14 15.30 -6.09 -5.83
C THR A 14 15.73 -7.54 -5.96
N LEU A 15 15.88 -8.26 -4.86
CA LEU A 15 16.52 -9.59 -4.80
C LEU A 15 17.89 -9.61 -5.51
N GLY A 16 18.64 -8.52 -5.43
CA GLY A 16 19.92 -8.35 -6.08
C GLY A 16 19.87 -8.13 -7.59
N MET A 17 18.67 -7.91 -8.16
CA MET A 17 18.48 -7.55 -9.56
C MET A 17 18.31 -6.04 -9.71
N THR A 18 18.95 -5.46 -10.71
CA THR A 18 18.76 -4.06 -11.09
C THR A 18 17.44 -3.84 -11.82
N GLY A 19 17.02 -2.59 -12.00
CA GLY A 19 15.84 -2.25 -12.79
C GLY A 19 15.93 -2.66 -14.27
N SER A 20 17.15 -2.88 -14.80
CA SER A 20 17.38 -3.43 -16.16
C SER A 20 17.27 -4.97 -16.21
N GLY A 21 17.09 -5.63 -15.07
CA GLY A 21 17.02 -7.10 -15.00
C GLY A 21 18.38 -7.79 -14.93
N GLU A 22 19.46 -7.05 -14.72
CA GLU A 22 20.80 -7.59 -14.54
C GLU A 22 21.08 -7.93 -13.08
N ALA A 23 21.80 -9.02 -12.85
CA ALA A 23 22.25 -9.37 -11.50
C ALA A 23 23.34 -8.39 -11.04
N SER A 24 23.15 -7.79 -9.87
CA SER A 24 24.18 -6.95 -9.26
C SER A 24 25.26 -7.77 -8.57
N ALA A 25 26.43 -7.18 -8.36
CA ALA A 25 27.59 -7.79 -7.66
C ALA A 25 27.30 -8.08 -6.19
N GLY A 26 26.22 -8.30 -5.70
CA GLY A 26 25.84 -8.69 -4.33
C GLY A 26 24.75 -9.74 -4.32
N GLY A 27 24.06 -9.93 -5.45
CA GLY A 27 22.97 -10.89 -5.60
C GLY A 27 21.96 -10.78 -4.46
N HIS A 28 21.41 -11.90 -4.05
CA HIS A 28 20.46 -11.97 -2.93
C HIS A 28 21.05 -11.52 -1.56
N GLY A 29 22.38 -11.39 -1.45
CA GLY A 29 23.02 -10.82 -0.27
C GLY A 29 22.63 -9.37 0.00
N LEU A 30 22.24 -8.60 -1.02
CA LEU A 30 21.75 -7.23 -0.87
C LEU A 30 20.40 -7.19 -0.13
N HIS A 31 19.53 -8.16 -0.43
CA HIS A 31 18.26 -8.32 0.29
C HIS A 31 18.48 -8.52 1.79
N MET A 32 19.38 -9.44 2.15
CA MET A 32 19.74 -9.67 3.55
C MET A 32 20.43 -8.47 4.20
N ARG A 33 21.24 -7.72 3.47
CA ARG A 33 21.86 -6.49 3.97
C ARG A 33 20.83 -5.40 4.24
N ALA A 34 19.81 -5.25 3.39
CA ALA A 34 18.72 -4.32 3.60
C ALA A 34 17.96 -4.64 4.90
N ILE A 35 17.59 -5.92 5.10
CA ILE A 35 16.97 -6.40 6.33
C ILE A 35 17.84 -6.08 7.55
N ASN A 36 19.12 -6.41 7.50
CA ASN A 36 20.02 -6.20 8.62
C ASN A 36 20.22 -4.73 8.97
N LYS A 37 20.21 -3.82 7.99
CA LYS A 37 20.25 -2.37 8.24
C LYS A 37 19.03 -1.88 9.00
N VAL A 38 17.82 -2.33 8.63
CA VAL A 38 16.59 -1.98 9.36
C VAL A 38 16.58 -2.61 10.75
N ARG A 39 17.03 -3.86 10.88
CA ARG A 39 17.17 -4.51 12.20
C ARG A 39 18.14 -3.78 13.12
N ALA A 40 19.25 -3.32 12.59
CA ALA A 40 20.21 -2.51 13.34
C ALA A 40 19.64 -1.15 13.77
N ALA A 41 18.81 -0.54 12.94
CA ALA A 41 18.08 0.70 13.28
C ALA A 41 16.97 0.45 14.32
N GLY A 42 16.43 -0.77 14.39
CA GLY A 42 15.40 -1.20 15.34
C GLY A 42 13.96 -1.09 14.85
N SER A 43 13.69 -0.29 13.81
CA SER A 43 12.38 -0.22 13.12
C SER A 43 12.54 0.45 11.75
N ILE A 44 11.52 0.31 10.90
CA ILE A 44 11.45 1.03 9.61
C ILE A 44 11.43 2.55 9.85
N ALA A 45 10.64 3.01 10.81
CA ALA A 45 10.59 4.43 11.15
C ALA A 45 11.96 5.00 11.53
N LYS A 46 12.69 4.31 12.40
CA LYS A 46 14.06 4.72 12.76
C LYS A 46 15.04 4.65 11.59
N ALA A 47 14.88 3.68 10.69
CA ALA A 47 15.70 3.60 9.49
C ALA A 47 15.45 4.78 8.53
N VAL A 48 14.24 5.29 8.46
CA VAL A 48 13.90 6.53 7.73
C VAL A 48 14.49 7.76 8.44
N GLU A 49 14.30 7.91 9.75
CA GLU A 49 14.86 9.01 10.55
C GLU A 49 16.39 9.10 10.44
N GLN A 50 17.05 7.95 10.37
CA GLN A 50 18.52 7.87 10.22
C GLN A 50 18.99 8.04 8.77
N GLY A 51 18.10 8.26 7.81
CA GLY A 51 18.45 8.39 6.40
C GLY A 51 18.95 7.10 5.74
N ILE A 52 18.67 5.94 6.33
CA ILE A 52 19.00 4.62 5.75
C ILE A 52 18.02 4.28 4.63
N VAL A 53 16.72 4.57 4.84
CA VAL A 53 15.65 4.43 3.85
C VAL A 53 15.21 5.83 3.45
N THR A 54 15.46 6.22 2.21
CA THR A 54 15.33 7.61 1.74
C THR A 54 14.19 7.84 0.74
N HIS A 55 13.61 6.79 0.20
CA HIS A 55 12.49 6.83 -0.74
C HIS A 55 11.74 5.50 -0.75
N GLY A 56 10.67 5.40 -1.53
CA GLY A 56 9.85 4.21 -1.65
C GLY A 56 8.57 4.28 -0.80
N ILE A 57 7.81 3.18 -0.82
CA ILE A 57 6.50 3.08 -0.17
C ILE A 57 6.64 3.20 1.34
N MET A 58 7.59 2.46 1.94
CA MET A 58 7.77 2.46 3.40
C MET A 58 8.25 3.82 3.91
N HIS A 59 9.16 4.48 3.18
CA HIS A 59 9.57 5.85 3.47
C HIS A 59 8.37 6.81 3.41
N ALA A 60 7.56 6.75 2.35
CA ALA A 60 6.39 7.60 2.20
C ALA A 60 5.37 7.38 3.34
N CYS A 61 5.12 6.12 3.73
CA CYS A 61 4.24 5.81 4.86
C CYS A 61 4.73 6.48 6.15
N VAL A 62 6.03 6.41 6.45
CA VAL A 62 6.60 7.03 7.67
C VAL A 62 6.51 8.55 7.60
N VAL A 63 6.97 9.17 6.50
CA VAL A 63 7.01 10.64 6.36
C VAL A 63 5.61 11.26 6.40
N HIS A 64 4.62 10.60 5.82
CA HIS A 64 3.23 11.11 5.77
C HIS A 64 2.34 10.58 6.90
N GLY A 65 2.89 9.81 7.84
CA GLY A 65 2.12 9.25 8.96
C GLY A 65 1.02 8.28 8.52
N VAL A 66 1.19 7.61 7.37
CA VAL A 66 0.25 6.60 6.87
C VAL A 66 0.48 5.29 7.63
N PRO A 67 -0.52 4.77 8.36
CA PRO A 67 -0.35 3.52 9.08
C PRO A 67 -0.18 2.34 8.12
N PHE A 68 0.65 1.39 8.50
CA PHE A 68 0.85 0.15 7.77
C PHE A 68 0.86 -1.04 8.74
N VAL A 69 0.44 -2.19 8.24
CA VAL A 69 0.50 -3.47 8.95
C VAL A 69 1.26 -4.45 8.10
N LEU A 70 2.40 -4.92 8.61
CA LEU A 70 3.20 -5.94 7.97
C LEU A 70 2.98 -7.28 8.68
N THR A 71 2.44 -8.25 7.97
CA THR A 71 2.23 -9.59 8.50
C THR A 71 3.21 -10.57 7.87
N GLY A 72 3.71 -11.51 8.63
CA GLY A 72 4.48 -12.63 8.14
C GLY A 72 3.65 -13.54 7.23
N SER A 73 4.32 -14.35 6.44
CA SER A 73 3.70 -15.35 5.59
C SER A 73 4.42 -16.70 5.74
N ILE A 74 3.80 -17.75 5.23
CA ILE A 74 4.41 -19.10 5.24
C ILE A 74 5.77 -19.11 4.50
N ARG A 75 5.91 -18.25 3.49
CA ARG A 75 7.14 -18.15 2.70
C ARG A 75 8.18 -17.25 3.35
N ASP A 76 7.74 -16.16 3.95
CA ASP A 76 8.60 -15.12 4.53
C ASP A 76 8.26 -14.97 6.02
N ASP A 77 9.12 -15.42 6.88
CA ASP A 77 8.95 -15.51 8.34
C ASP A 77 9.22 -14.19 9.07
N GLY A 78 9.03 -13.06 8.40
CA GLY A 78 9.02 -11.75 9.01
C GLY A 78 10.39 -11.22 9.43
N PRO A 79 11.29 -10.98 8.48
CA PRO A 79 12.68 -10.61 8.80
C PRO A 79 12.83 -9.18 9.34
N LEU A 80 11.82 -8.30 9.19
CA LEU A 80 11.86 -6.92 9.68
C LEU A 80 11.33 -6.81 11.12
N PRO A 81 11.82 -5.85 11.92
CA PRO A 81 11.34 -5.63 13.29
C PRO A 81 9.85 -5.33 13.40
N ASP A 82 9.30 -4.66 12.37
CA ASP A 82 7.91 -4.20 12.34
C ASP A 82 6.92 -5.29 11.87
N VAL A 83 7.39 -6.49 11.54
CA VAL A 83 6.54 -7.59 11.04
C VAL A 83 5.91 -8.36 12.20
N ILE A 84 4.60 -8.54 12.14
CA ILE A 84 3.84 -9.39 13.05
C ILE A 84 3.91 -10.82 12.49
N THR A 85 4.58 -11.72 13.21
CA THR A 85 4.79 -13.11 12.78
C THR A 85 3.67 -14.05 13.21
N ASP A 86 2.97 -13.75 14.29
CA ASP A 86 1.78 -14.48 14.71
C ASP A 86 0.59 -14.16 13.80
N ALA A 87 0.00 -15.18 13.19
CA ALA A 87 -1.06 -15.01 12.19
C ALA A 87 -2.35 -14.42 12.80
N VAL A 88 -2.70 -14.77 14.04
CA VAL A 88 -3.90 -14.27 14.70
C VAL A 88 -3.71 -12.81 15.09
N ALA A 89 -2.57 -12.48 15.69
CA ALA A 89 -2.21 -11.10 16.01
C ALA A 89 -2.13 -10.21 14.74
N GLY A 90 -1.62 -10.76 13.63
CA GLY A 90 -1.60 -10.10 12.33
C GLY A 90 -3.01 -9.79 11.82
N GLN A 91 -3.93 -10.76 11.87
CA GLN A 91 -5.33 -10.56 11.50
C GLN A 91 -6.00 -9.50 12.37
N ASP A 92 -5.78 -9.52 13.68
CA ASP A 92 -6.36 -8.53 14.60
C ASP A 92 -5.81 -7.11 14.34
N ALA A 93 -4.53 -7.00 14.00
CA ALA A 93 -3.94 -5.75 13.57
C ALA A 93 -4.58 -5.23 12.27
N MET A 94 -4.79 -6.09 11.28
CA MET A 94 -5.46 -5.74 10.03
C MET A 94 -6.93 -5.35 10.24
N LYS A 95 -7.69 -6.09 11.06
CA LYS A 95 -9.10 -5.80 11.35
C LYS A 95 -9.33 -4.41 11.91
N ARG A 96 -8.40 -3.87 12.71
CA ARG A 96 -8.50 -2.49 13.22
C ARG A 96 -8.56 -1.43 12.10
N HIS A 97 -8.07 -1.76 10.92
CA HIS A 97 -8.11 -0.90 9.73
C HIS A 97 -9.23 -1.30 8.77
N THR A 98 -9.37 -2.60 8.47
CA THR A 98 -10.35 -3.09 7.47
C THR A 98 -11.79 -2.82 7.88
N THR A 99 -12.14 -2.89 9.17
CA THR A 99 -13.48 -2.57 9.68
C THR A 99 -13.87 -1.10 9.53
N LYS A 100 -12.91 -0.21 9.32
CA LYS A 100 -13.12 1.23 9.12
C LYS A 100 -12.92 1.66 7.67
N ALA A 101 -12.59 0.71 6.79
CA ALA A 101 -12.31 1.02 5.40
C ALA A 101 -13.58 1.49 4.70
N THR A 102 -13.48 2.54 3.91
CA THR A 102 -14.53 3.04 3.03
C THR A 102 -14.27 2.71 1.57
N MET A 103 -13.04 2.31 1.25
CA MET A 103 -12.56 1.81 -0.02
C MET A 103 -11.40 0.87 0.22
N ALA A 104 -11.23 -0.13 -0.62
CA ALA A 104 -10.07 -1.01 -0.64
C ALA A 104 -9.48 -1.12 -2.05
N ILE A 105 -8.16 -1.07 -2.15
CA ILE A 105 -7.43 -1.34 -3.39
C ILE A 105 -6.47 -2.50 -3.12
N LEU A 106 -6.64 -3.59 -3.84
CA LEU A 106 -5.87 -4.84 -3.72
C LEU A 106 -4.96 -4.95 -4.94
N ILE A 107 -3.65 -4.88 -4.75
CA ILE A 107 -2.71 -4.73 -5.87
C ILE A 107 -1.68 -5.86 -5.86
N ALA A 108 -1.57 -6.57 -6.98
CA ALA A 108 -0.50 -7.52 -7.33
C ALA A 108 -0.24 -8.62 -6.28
N THR A 109 -1.29 -9.09 -5.59
CA THR A 109 -1.16 -10.19 -4.63
C THR A 109 -2.47 -10.97 -4.50
N ALA A 110 -2.45 -12.26 -4.83
CA ALA A 110 -3.64 -13.11 -4.74
C ALA A 110 -3.95 -13.51 -3.29
N LEU A 111 -2.96 -14.03 -2.56
CA LEU A 111 -3.19 -14.58 -1.22
C LEU A 111 -3.55 -13.51 -0.18
N HIS A 112 -2.79 -12.43 -0.12
CA HIS A 112 -3.08 -11.34 0.81
C HIS A 112 -4.37 -10.60 0.46
N ALA A 113 -4.68 -10.47 -0.85
CA ALA A 113 -5.92 -9.86 -1.29
C ALA A 113 -7.14 -10.69 -0.89
N ILE A 114 -7.12 -12.02 -1.05
CA ILE A 114 -8.19 -12.90 -0.58
C ILE A 114 -8.33 -12.83 0.94
N ALA A 115 -7.23 -12.91 1.67
CA ALA A 115 -7.26 -12.83 3.13
C ALA A 115 -7.82 -11.48 3.62
N THR A 116 -7.39 -10.38 3.01
CA THR A 116 -7.89 -9.03 3.34
C THR A 116 -9.36 -8.88 2.95
N GLY A 117 -9.75 -9.34 1.77
CA GLY A 117 -11.14 -9.30 1.28
C GLY A 117 -12.11 -9.98 2.24
N ASN A 118 -11.71 -11.11 2.82
CA ASN A 118 -12.52 -11.83 3.83
C ASN A 118 -12.67 -11.06 5.16
N MET A 119 -11.85 -10.06 5.41
CA MET A 119 -11.92 -9.21 6.61
C MET A 119 -12.58 -7.85 6.35
N LEU A 120 -12.84 -7.50 5.09
CA LEU A 120 -13.50 -6.25 4.73
C LEU A 120 -15.02 -6.35 4.98
N PRO A 121 -15.68 -5.28 5.43
CA PRO A 121 -17.14 -5.23 5.45
C PRO A 121 -17.69 -5.22 4.02
N ALA A 122 -18.84 -5.86 3.81
CA ALA A 122 -19.52 -5.82 2.51
C ALA A 122 -20.14 -4.43 2.25
N PHE A 123 -20.62 -3.77 3.30
CA PHE A 123 -21.28 -2.46 3.24
C PHE A 123 -20.64 -1.48 4.20
N VAL A 124 -20.72 -0.23 3.86
CA VAL A 124 -20.31 0.91 4.69
C VAL A 124 -21.46 1.91 4.80
N THR A 125 -21.52 2.61 5.93
CA THR A 125 -22.48 3.68 6.14
C THR A 125 -21.79 5.02 5.88
N ASP A 126 -22.32 5.80 4.98
CA ASP A 126 -21.84 7.15 4.69
C ASP A 126 -22.29 8.16 5.77
N ALA A 127 -21.75 9.38 5.73
CA ALA A 127 -22.00 10.40 6.74
C ALA A 127 -23.49 10.84 6.83
N ASP A 128 -24.25 10.66 5.76
CA ASP A 128 -25.70 10.92 5.69
C ASP A 128 -26.56 9.75 6.20
N GLY A 129 -25.93 8.65 6.64
CA GLY A 129 -26.60 7.43 7.11
C GLY A 129 -26.98 6.45 5.99
N SER A 130 -26.72 6.77 4.72
CA SER A 130 -26.97 5.85 3.62
C SER A 130 -26.00 4.66 3.63
N LEU A 131 -26.51 3.49 3.23
CA LEU A 131 -25.70 2.28 3.06
C LEU A 131 -25.26 2.16 1.61
N ARG A 132 -23.98 1.90 1.41
CA ARG A 132 -23.45 1.51 0.10
C ARG A 132 -22.50 0.33 0.22
N GLU A 133 -22.28 -0.36 -0.87
CA GLU A 133 -21.25 -1.38 -0.94
C GLU A 133 -19.85 -0.77 -0.75
N LEU A 134 -18.96 -1.51 -0.08
CA LEU A 134 -17.56 -1.10 0.03
C LEU A 134 -16.91 -1.14 -1.37
N ALA A 135 -16.49 0.00 -1.87
CA ALA A 135 -15.77 0.07 -3.13
C ALA A 135 -14.45 -0.72 -3.02
N THR A 136 -14.34 -1.81 -3.79
CA THR A 136 -13.15 -2.67 -3.79
C THR A 136 -12.61 -2.80 -5.20
N ILE A 137 -11.34 -2.45 -5.40
CA ILE A 137 -10.65 -2.51 -6.69
C ILE A 137 -9.55 -3.55 -6.59
N CYS A 138 -9.58 -4.54 -7.47
CA CYS A 138 -8.57 -5.60 -7.57
C CYS A 138 -7.73 -5.40 -8.83
N VAL A 139 -6.43 -5.21 -8.66
CA VAL A 139 -5.49 -4.94 -9.76
C VAL A 139 -4.45 -6.06 -9.83
N ASP A 140 -4.37 -6.73 -10.95
CA ASP A 140 -3.34 -7.74 -11.24
C ASP A 140 -3.10 -7.83 -12.74
N SER A 141 -1.92 -8.28 -13.14
CA SER A 141 -1.59 -8.55 -14.55
C SER A 141 -2.23 -9.84 -15.09
N SER A 142 -2.74 -10.70 -14.20
CA SER A 142 -3.39 -11.96 -14.52
C SER A 142 -4.90 -11.87 -14.37
N GLU A 143 -5.63 -12.08 -15.46
CA GLU A 143 -7.10 -12.17 -15.46
C GLU A 143 -7.60 -13.27 -14.51
N PHE A 144 -6.87 -14.37 -14.42
CA PHE A 144 -7.20 -15.47 -13.51
C PHE A 144 -7.16 -15.03 -12.03
N VAL A 145 -6.17 -14.24 -11.64
CA VAL A 145 -6.07 -13.72 -10.28
C VAL A 145 -7.22 -12.75 -10.01
N VAL A 146 -7.49 -11.84 -10.92
CA VAL A 146 -8.60 -10.88 -10.80
C VAL A 146 -9.95 -11.59 -10.67
N SER A 147 -10.21 -12.61 -11.49
CA SER A 147 -11.42 -13.40 -11.42
C SER A 147 -11.55 -14.14 -10.09
N LYS A 148 -10.47 -14.76 -9.61
CA LYS A 148 -10.47 -15.41 -8.29
C LYS A 148 -10.72 -14.43 -7.12
N LEU A 149 -10.22 -13.23 -7.22
CA LEU A 149 -10.48 -12.22 -6.18
C LEU A 149 -11.94 -11.80 -6.15
N LYS A 150 -12.59 -11.66 -7.31
CA LYS A 150 -14.04 -11.43 -7.40
C LYS A 150 -14.85 -12.59 -6.81
N ASP A 151 -14.48 -13.82 -7.14
CA ASP A 151 -15.25 -15.01 -6.75
C ASP A 151 -15.10 -15.35 -5.26
N ARG A 152 -13.97 -15.01 -4.65
CA ARG A 152 -13.64 -15.42 -3.28
C ARG A 152 -13.50 -14.29 -2.27
N GLY A 153 -13.23 -13.09 -2.71
CA GLY A 153 -12.95 -11.97 -1.81
C GLY A 153 -14.18 -11.17 -1.52
N THR A 154 -14.74 -10.55 -2.55
CA THR A 154 -15.87 -9.64 -2.43
C THR A 154 -16.63 -9.63 -3.75
N HIS A 155 -17.93 -9.96 -3.75
CA HIS A 155 -18.74 -9.94 -4.96
C HIS A 155 -18.84 -8.55 -5.62
N GLN A 156 -18.65 -7.48 -4.85
CA GLN A 156 -18.63 -6.10 -5.30
C GLN A 156 -17.25 -5.64 -5.84
N ALA A 157 -16.26 -6.53 -5.93
CA ALA A 157 -14.94 -6.17 -6.40
C ALA A 157 -14.93 -5.83 -7.90
N PHE A 158 -14.37 -4.66 -8.22
CA PHE A 158 -14.09 -4.25 -9.59
C PHE A 158 -12.68 -4.71 -9.97
N GLY A 159 -12.59 -5.55 -10.99
CA GLY A 159 -11.31 -6.12 -11.45
C GLY A 159 -10.68 -5.29 -12.56
N VAL A 160 -9.40 -5.00 -12.44
CA VAL A 160 -8.59 -4.32 -13.46
C VAL A 160 -7.41 -5.21 -13.82
N VAL A 161 -7.37 -5.68 -15.06
CA VAL A 161 -6.25 -6.47 -15.57
C VAL A 161 -5.23 -5.52 -16.20
N THR A 162 -4.18 -5.24 -15.47
CA THR A 162 -3.09 -4.34 -15.91
C THR A 162 -1.84 -4.52 -15.06
N ASN A 163 -0.75 -3.92 -15.49
CA ASN A 163 0.45 -3.80 -14.67
C ASN A 163 0.20 -2.86 -13.48
N ALA A 164 0.62 -3.28 -12.29
CA ALA A 164 0.41 -2.51 -11.07
C ALA A 164 1.08 -1.12 -11.11
N GLN A 165 2.24 -1.00 -11.74
CA GLN A 165 2.96 0.27 -11.85
C GLN A 165 2.21 1.24 -12.77
N ASP A 166 1.72 0.76 -13.91
CA ASP A 166 0.94 1.56 -14.84
C ASP A 166 -0.37 2.02 -14.19
N PHE A 167 -1.06 1.12 -13.48
CA PHE A 167 -2.25 1.47 -12.73
C PHE A 167 -1.99 2.59 -11.72
N MET A 168 -0.94 2.46 -10.90
CA MET A 168 -0.61 3.45 -9.88
C MET A 168 -0.21 4.79 -10.48
N HIS A 169 0.51 4.77 -11.61
CA HIS A 169 0.87 5.99 -12.32
C HIS A 169 -0.37 6.74 -12.83
N ILE A 170 -1.27 6.03 -13.50
CA ILE A 170 -2.51 6.60 -14.02
C ILE A 170 -3.42 7.08 -12.87
N LEU A 171 -3.59 6.26 -11.83
CA LEU A 171 -4.38 6.64 -10.65
C LEU A 171 -3.87 7.96 -10.04
N ARG A 172 -2.55 8.07 -9.86
CA ARG A 172 -1.93 9.30 -9.33
C ARG A 172 -2.28 10.52 -10.18
N LEU A 173 -2.13 10.44 -11.50
CA LEU A 173 -2.44 11.57 -12.40
C LEU A 173 -3.90 12.03 -12.28
N TYR A 174 -4.84 11.08 -12.21
CA TYR A 174 -6.26 11.41 -12.06
C TYR A 174 -6.59 12.00 -10.68
N VAL A 175 -6.01 11.45 -9.62
CA VAL A 175 -6.21 11.96 -8.26
C VAL A 175 -5.64 13.38 -8.12
N GLU A 176 -4.44 13.64 -8.61
CA GLU A 176 -3.82 14.97 -8.59
C GLU A 176 -4.69 15.98 -9.35
N ARG A 177 -5.14 15.64 -10.57
CA ARG A 177 -6.04 16.48 -11.38
C ARG A 177 -7.35 16.80 -10.66
N GLU A 178 -7.96 15.81 -10.04
CA GLU A 178 -9.23 15.99 -9.30
C GLU A 178 -9.03 16.87 -8.07
N LEU A 179 -7.95 16.70 -7.33
CA LEU A 179 -7.62 17.53 -6.17
C LEU A 179 -7.38 18.98 -6.57
N ASP A 180 -6.69 19.23 -7.68
CA ASP A 180 -6.43 20.57 -8.18
C ASP A 180 -7.71 21.25 -8.66
N ALA A 181 -8.60 20.51 -9.33
CA ALA A 181 -9.93 21.02 -9.72
C ALA A 181 -10.76 21.42 -8.50
N ARG A 182 -10.77 20.59 -7.44
CA ARG A 182 -11.50 20.91 -6.19
C ARG A 182 -10.90 22.11 -5.46
N ARG A 183 -9.59 22.23 -5.41
CA ARG A 183 -8.90 23.40 -4.82
C ARG A 183 -9.26 24.67 -5.57
N SER A 184 -9.22 24.65 -6.89
CA SER A 184 -9.58 25.80 -7.74
C SER A 184 -11.04 26.23 -7.54
N SER A 185 -11.96 25.26 -7.46
CA SER A 185 -13.38 25.53 -7.19
C SER A 185 -13.61 26.10 -5.80
N ALA A 186 -12.90 25.62 -4.79
CA ALA A 186 -13.02 26.12 -3.41
C ALA A 186 -12.53 27.57 -3.28
N ILE A 187 -11.46 27.94 -4.00
CA ILE A 187 -10.95 29.32 -4.04
C ILE A 187 -11.94 30.26 -4.74
N ALA A 188 -12.58 29.79 -5.81
CA ALA A 188 -13.57 30.59 -6.55
C ALA A 188 -14.87 30.88 -5.76
N VAL A 189 -15.19 30.04 -4.78
CA VAL A 189 -16.39 30.17 -3.93
C VAL A 189 -16.12 30.98 -2.66
N ALA A 190 -14.87 31.24 -2.30
CA ALA A 190 -14.55 32.07 -1.14
C ALA A 190 -15.04 33.51 -1.38
N PRO A 191 -15.99 34.07 -0.58
CA PRO A 191 -16.47 35.44 -0.77
C PRO A 191 -15.29 36.41 -0.57
N SER A 192 -15.09 37.31 -1.52
CA SER A 192 -14.15 38.43 -1.36
C SER A 192 -14.57 39.20 -0.12
N GLY A 193 -13.83 38.98 0.99
CA GLY A 193 -14.11 39.63 2.27
C GLY A 193 -14.12 41.14 2.08
N ALA A 194 -15.25 41.73 2.45
CA ALA A 194 -15.49 43.14 2.46
C ALA A 194 -14.35 43.87 3.19
N VAL A 195 -13.58 44.63 2.47
CA VAL A 195 -12.79 45.72 3.03
C VAL A 195 -13.79 46.74 3.56
N SER A 196 -14.09 46.68 4.83
CA SER A 196 -14.81 47.71 5.55
C SER A 196 -13.83 48.84 5.88
N ARG A 197 -14.18 50.01 5.44
CA ARG A 197 -13.53 51.29 5.74
C ARG A 197 -13.57 51.61 7.23
#